data_816ca68a5f675374a2b25ec3c9bd431e
#
_entry.id   816ca68a5f675374a2b25ec3c9bd431e
#
_cell.length_a   1.000
_cell.length_b   1.000
_cell.length_c   1.000
_cell.angle_alpha   90.00
_cell.angle_beta   90.00
_cell.angle_gamma   90.00
#
_symmetry.space_group_name_H-M   'P 1'
#
loop_
_entity.id
_entity.type
_entity.pdbx_description
1 polymer ?
#
loop_
_entity_poly.entity_id
_entity_poly.type
_entity_poly.pdbx_seq_one_letter_code
_entity_poly.pdbx_strand_id
1 'polypeptide(L)'
;LGVMDHGYLATTEGLPQIIAELTHGGADVALDCSGNAAGRLLALQSTADWGRVVYIGETGKVEFEVSADLMHHQRRIIGSWVTSLFHMEKCAHDLTDWKLWPRNAITHRFSLEQAGDAYALMASGKCGKVVINFPD
;
A
#
# COMPACT_ATOMS: atom_id res chain seq x y z
N LEU A 1 -5.25 9.51 10.54
CA LEU A 1 -5.83 10.08 9.31
C LEU A 1 -7.33 9.82 9.16
N GLY A 2 -7.94 8.92 9.96
CA GLY A 2 -9.40 8.67 9.95
C GLY A 2 -9.97 8.14 8.63
N VAL A 3 -9.16 7.49 7.82
CA VAL A 3 -9.54 6.98 6.48
C VAL A 3 -9.62 5.45 6.42
N MET A 4 -9.50 4.79 7.57
CA MET A 4 -9.58 3.32 7.67
C MET A 4 -10.65 2.94 8.68
N ASP A 5 -11.48 1.99 8.32
CA ASP A 5 -12.47 1.41 9.24
C ASP A 5 -11.80 0.44 10.22
N HIS A 6 -10.82 -0.32 9.75
CA HIS A 6 -10.09 -1.31 10.53
C HIS A 6 -8.59 -1.25 10.24
N GLY A 7 -7.76 -1.51 11.26
CA GLY A 7 -6.30 -1.58 11.15
C GLY A 7 -5.76 -2.83 11.84
N TYR A 8 -4.95 -3.59 11.13
CA TYR A 8 -4.33 -4.82 11.62
C TYR A 8 -2.83 -4.80 11.35
N LEU A 9 -2.07 -5.46 12.23
CA LEU A 9 -0.67 -5.75 11.93
C LEU A 9 -0.60 -6.86 10.88
N ALA A 10 0.30 -6.76 9.91
CA ALA A 10 0.50 -7.80 8.90
C ALA A 10 0.94 -9.16 9.49
N THR A 11 1.40 -9.15 10.74
CA THR A 11 1.77 -10.34 11.51
C THR A 11 0.61 -10.94 12.31
N THR A 12 -0.59 -10.38 12.21
CA THR A 12 -1.78 -10.92 12.89
C THR A 12 -2.07 -12.33 12.34
N GLU A 13 -2.11 -13.31 13.22
CA GLU A 13 -2.43 -14.70 12.85
C GLU A 13 -3.85 -14.78 12.29
N GLY A 14 -4.02 -15.54 11.21
CA GLY A 14 -5.34 -15.70 10.57
C GLY A 14 -5.90 -14.43 9.91
N LEU A 15 -5.06 -13.44 9.61
CA LEU A 15 -5.53 -12.16 9.05
C LEU A 15 -6.37 -12.31 7.77
N PRO A 16 -6.06 -13.20 6.80
CA PRO A 16 -6.94 -13.42 5.65
C PRO A 16 -8.36 -13.86 6.05
N GLN A 17 -8.49 -14.72 7.06
CA GLN A 17 -9.78 -15.17 7.58
C GLN A 17 -10.55 -14.04 8.27
N ILE A 18 -9.87 -13.22 9.06
CA ILE A 18 -10.45 -12.03 9.69
C ILE A 18 -10.98 -11.08 8.63
N ILE A 19 -10.21 -10.84 7.56
CA ILE A 19 -10.63 -9.99 6.44
C ILE A 19 -11.85 -10.60 5.73
N ALA A 20 -11.83 -11.91 5.49
CA ALA A 20 -12.95 -12.61 4.85
C ALA A 20 -14.25 -12.51 5.69
N GLU A 21 -14.17 -12.61 7.00
CA GLU A 21 -15.31 -12.43 7.90
C GLU A 21 -15.85 -11.00 7.86
N LEU A 22 -14.97 -10.00 7.94
CA LEU A 22 -15.35 -8.57 7.91
C LEU A 22 -15.97 -8.14 6.57
N THR A 23 -15.55 -8.77 5.48
CA THR A 23 -15.95 -8.39 4.11
C THR A 23 -16.90 -9.39 3.46
N HIS A 24 -17.34 -10.40 4.22
CA HIS A 24 -18.24 -11.46 3.73
C HIS A 24 -17.68 -12.24 2.54
N GLY A 25 -16.38 -12.58 2.57
CA GLY A 25 -15.75 -13.45 1.57
C GLY A 25 -14.40 -12.99 1.04
N GLY A 26 -13.85 -11.89 1.56
CA GLY A 26 -12.59 -11.31 1.14
C GLY A 26 -12.74 -9.93 0.53
N ALA A 27 -11.62 -9.26 0.29
CA ALA A 27 -11.61 -7.93 -0.32
C ALA A 27 -11.83 -8.01 -1.84
N ASP A 28 -12.72 -7.21 -2.40
CA ASP A 28 -12.87 -7.09 -3.87
C ASP A 28 -11.59 -6.59 -4.53
N VAL A 29 -10.87 -5.73 -3.83
CA VAL A 29 -9.60 -5.15 -4.27
C VAL A 29 -8.61 -5.13 -3.11
N ALA A 30 -7.44 -5.71 -3.32
CA ALA A 30 -6.30 -5.60 -2.40
C ALA A 30 -5.14 -4.86 -3.08
N LEU A 31 -4.48 -3.99 -2.32
CA LEU A 31 -3.32 -3.23 -2.80
C LEU A 31 -2.09 -3.59 -1.95
N ASP A 32 -1.03 -4.09 -2.59
CA ASP A 32 0.27 -4.20 -1.92
C ASP A 32 1.14 -2.99 -2.21
N CYS A 33 1.43 -2.22 -1.17
CA CYS A 33 2.38 -1.11 -1.21
C CYS A 33 3.69 -1.44 -0.47
N SER A 34 3.83 -2.65 0.06
CA SER A 34 4.98 -3.04 0.87
C SER A 34 6.18 -3.50 0.05
N GLY A 35 5.93 -4.12 -1.09
CA GLY A 35 6.96 -4.74 -1.94
C GLY A 35 7.64 -5.97 -1.33
N ASN A 36 7.16 -6.52 -0.20
CA ASN A 36 7.73 -7.72 0.39
C ASN A 36 6.89 -8.97 0.11
N ALA A 37 7.53 -10.14 0.16
CA ALA A 37 6.90 -11.41 -0.19
C ALA A 37 5.66 -11.72 0.67
N ALA A 38 5.76 -11.52 1.99
CA ALA A 38 4.68 -11.82 2.92
C ALA A 38 3.47 -10.88 2.71
N GLY A 39 3.71 -9.58 2.50
CA GLY A 39 2.66 -8.61 2.22
C GLY A 39 1.93 -8.90 0.90
N ARG A 40 2.67 -9.28 -0.14
CA ARG A 40 2.09 -9.68 -1.43
C ARG A 40 1.22 -10.92 -1.33
N LEU A 41 1.72 -11.95 -0.62
CA LEU A 41 0.97 -13.18 -0.40
C LEU A 41 -0.28 -12.91 0.43
N LEU A 42 -0.15 -12.13 1.51
CA LEU A 42 -1.28 -11.72 2.35
C LEU A 42 -2.33 -10.97 1.53
N ALA A 43 -1.95 -10.02 0.68
CA ALA A 43 -2.86 -9.30 -0.19
C ALA A 43 -3.61 -10.25 -1.14
N LEU A 44 -2.90 -11.22 -1.75
CA LEU A 44 -3.52 -12.22 -2.62
C LEU A 44 -4.51 -13.10 -1.86
N GLN A 45 -4.12 -13.65 -0.71
CA GLN A 45 -4.94 -14.55 0.09
C GLN A 45 -6.14 -13.87 0.74
N SER A 46 -6.06 -12.56 0.97
CA SER A 46 -7.17 -11.76 1.52
C SER A 46 -8.16 -11.28 0.45
N THR A 47 -7.89 -11.55 -0.83
CA THR A 47 -8.76 -11.13 -1.93
C THR A 47 -9.90 -12.13 -2.13
N ALA A 48 -11.11 -11.64 -2.34
CA ALA A 48 -12.31 -12.44 -2.60
C ALA A 48 -12.23 -13.25 -3.91
N ASP A 49 -13.18 -14.15 -4.10
CA ASP A 49 -13.41 -14.79 -5.39
C ASP A 49 -13.73 -13.74 -6.45
N TRP A 50 -13.13 -13.87 -7.65
CA TRP A 50 -13.22 -12.90 -8.75
C TRP A 50 -12.60 -11.53 -8.45
N GLY A 51 -12.04 -11.33 -7.26
CA GLY A 51 -11.37 -10.10 -6.87
C GLY A 51 -10.05 -9.87 -7.59
N ARG A 52 -9.40 -8.75 -7.29
CA ARG A 52 -8.13 -8.38 -7.88
C ARG A 52 -7.13 -7.88 -6.84
N VAL A 53 -5.90 -8.32 -6.95
CA VAL A 53 -4.78 -7.78 -6.20
C VAL A 53 -3.90 -6.93 -7.11
N VAL A 54 -3.47 -5.78 -6.63
CA VAL A 54 -2.59 -4.85 -7.34
C VAL A 54 -1.27 -4.75 -6.60
N TYR A 55 -0.18 -5.11 -7.24
CA TYR A 55 1.17 -4.96 -6.71
C TYR A 55 1.76 -3.62 -7.17
N ILE A 56 1.98 -2.72 -6.21
CA ILE A 56 2.50 -1.36 -6.40
C ILE A 56 3.90 -1.24 -5.80
N GLY A 57 4.13 -1.86 -4.62
CA GLY A 57 5.43 -1.86 -3.96
C GLY A 57 6.50 -2.50 -4.84
N GLU A 58 7.59 -1.78 -5.07
CA GLU A 58 8.72 -2.30 -5.85
C GLU A 58 9.54 -3.29 -5.03
N THR A 59 10.39 -4.09 -5.70
CA THR A 59 11.26 -5.13 -5.15
C THR A 59 10.54 -6.39 -4.69
N GLY A 60 11.31 -7.34 -4.15
CA GLY A 60 10.80 -8.56 -3.55
C GLY A 60 10.31 -9.60 -4.56
N LYS A 61 9.97 -10.74 -4.02
CA LYS A 61 9.37 -11.88 -4.72
C LYS A 61 8.04 -12.22 -4.06
N VAL A 62 7.26 -13.09 -4.67
CA VAL A 62 6.12 -13.76 -4.06
C VAL A 62 6.05 -15.16 -4.62
N GLU A 63 5.79 -16.13 -3.75
CA GLU A 63 5.51 -17.51 -4.12
C GLU A 63 4.12 -17.85 -3.61
N PHE A 64 3.32 -18.50 -4.44
CA PHE A 64 1.97 -18.93 -4.10
C PHE A 64 1.57 -20.16 -4.92
N GLU A 65 0.59 -20.90 -4.44
CA GLU A 65 0.04 -22.05 -5.12
C GLU A 65 -0.96 -21.59 -6.19
N VAL A 66 -0.57 -21.70 -7.47
CA VAL A 66 -1.36 -21.17 -8.59
C VAL A 66 -2.79 -21.70 -8.59
N SER A 67 -2.98 -22.99 -8.33
CA SER A 67 -4.33 -23.57 -8.30
C SER A 67 -5.13 -23.08 -7.10
N ALA A 68 -4.56 -23.19 -5.90
CA ALA A 68 -5.27 -22.88 -4.66
C ALA A 68 -5.47 -21.37 -4.46
N ASP A 69 -4.42 -20.57 -4.68
CA ASP A 69 -4.48 -19.13 -4.35
C ASP A 69 -5.05 -18.26 -5.47
N LEU A 70 -5.01 -18.74 -6.73
CA LEU A 70 -5.39 -17.93 -7.88
C LEU A 70 -6.54 -18.55 -8.70
N MET A 71 -6.36 -19.80 -9.22
CA MET A 71 -7.29 -20.37 -10.21
C MET A 71 -8.64 -20.72 -9.58
N HIS A 72 -8.67 -21.39 -8.43
CA HIS A 72 -9.91 -21.81 -7.77
C HIS A 72 -10.75 -20.61 -7.32
N HIS A 73 -10.12 -19.46 -7.12
CA HIS A 73 -10.76 -18.20 -6.73
C HIS A 73 -11.01 -17.24 -7.90
N GLN A 74 -10.59 -17.60 -9.13
CA GLN A 74 -10.72 -16.71 -10.31
C GLN A 74 -10.12 -15.32 -10.09
N ARG A 75 -9.10 -15.19 -9.24
CA ARG A 75 -8.48 -13.91 -8.88
C ARG A 75 -7.63 -13.36 -10.01
N ARG A 76 -7.41 -12.05 -10.00
CA ARG A 76 -6.56 -11.34 -10.95
C ARG A 76 -5.39 -10.71 -10.23
N ILE A 77 -4.18 -10.87 -10.78
CA ILE A 77 -2.97 -10.19 -10.32
C ILE A 77 -2.64 -9.10 -11.33
N ILE A 78 -2.47 -7.87 -10.86
CA ILE A 78 -2.22 -6.68 -11.67
C ILE A 78 -0.95 -6.01 -11.17
N GLY A 79 0.01 -5.75 -12.06
CA GLY A 79 1.16 -4.90 -11.76
C GLY A 79 0.82 -3.44 -12.01
N SER A 80 1.27 -2.56 -11.14
CA SER A 80 1.18 -1.11 -11.31
C SER A 80 2.57 -0.50 -11.18
N TRP A 81 2.98 0.26 -12.19
CA TRP A 81 4.28 0.90 -12.23
C TRP A 81 4.12 2.37 -12.61
N VAL A 82 4.59 3.24 -11.73
CA VAL A 82 4.52 4.70 -11.86
C VAL A 82 3.13 5.21 -12.27
N THR A 83 3.04 6.38 -12.85
CA THR A 83 1.79 6.95 -13.33
C THR A 83 2.04 7.92 -14.49
N SER A 84 1.02 8.28 -15.25
CA SER A 84 1.09 9.28 -16.31
C SER A 84 0.84 10.70 -15.74
N LEU A 85 1.29 11.71 -16.45
CA LEU A 85 1.00 13.12 -16.11
C LEU A 85 -0.52 13.38 -16.05
N PHE A 86 -1.28 12.77 -16.94
CA PHE A 86 -2.74 12.85 -16.93
C PHE A 86 -3.35 12.34 -15.61
N HIS A 87 -2.89 11.19 -15.13
CA HIS A 87 -3.37 10.66 -13.84
C HIS A 87 -2.88 11.46 -12.64
N MET A 88 -1.68 12.08 -12.74
CA MET A 88 -1.19 12.97 -11.69
C MET A 88 -2.05 14.23 -11.57
N GLU A 89 -2.40 14.86 -12.70
CA GLU A 89 -3.29 16.01 -12.73
C GLU A 89 -4.67 15.65 -12.16
N LYS A 90 -5.26 14.55 -12.64
CA LYS A 90 -6.53 14.05 -12.11
C LYS A 90 -6.45 13.80 -10.59
N CYS A 91 -5.40 13.17 -10.11
CA CYS A 91 -5.19 12.94 -8.68
C CYS A 91 -5.14 14.24 -7.88
N ALA A 92 -4.48 15.29 -8.40
CA ALA A 92 -4.43 16.59 -7.75
C ALA A 92 -5.82 17.23 -7.62
N HIS A 93 -6.65 17.13 -8.66
CA HIS A 93 -8.05 17.57 -8.62
C HIS A 93 -8.86 16.75 -7.61
N ASP A 94 -8.81 15.41 -7.69
CA ASP A 94 -9.53 14.52 -6.79
C ASP A 94 -9.15 14.78 -5.32
N LEU A 95 -7.87 14.97 -5.01
CA LEU A 95 -7.39 15.30 -3.67
C LEU A 95 -7.97 16.64 -3.16
N THR A 96 -8.11 17.61 -4.04
CA THR A 96 -8.71 18.90 -3.72
C THR A 96 -10.20 18.76 -3.42
N ASP A 97 -10.93 18.04 -4.26
CA ASP A 97 -12.37 17.79 -4.11
C ASP A 97 -12.68 17.00 -2.84
N TRP A 98 -11.87 16.00 -2.55
CA TRP A 98 -11.98 15.19 -1.33
C TRP A 98 -11.44 15.89 -0.08
N LYS A 99 -10.81 17.07 -0.22
CA LYS A 99 -10.15 17.80 0.87
C LYS A 99 -9.06 16.97 1.57
N LEU A 100 -8.39 16.10 0.84
CA LEU A 100 -7.29 15.29 1.30
C LEU A 100 -5.96 15.98 0.97
N TRP A 101 -5.23 16.35 2.01
CA TRP A 101 -3.98 17.08 1.85
C TRP A 101 -2.79 16.13 2.04
N PRO A 102 -1.94 15.89 1.01
CA PRO A 102 -0.76 15.02 1.12
C PRO A 102 0.21 15.44 2.24
N ARG A 103 0.24 16.72 2.59
CA ARG A 103 1.01 17.24 3.72
C ARG A 103 0.66 16.58 5.07
N ASN A 104 -0.54 16.02 5.21
CA ASN A 104 -0.95 15.32 6.43
C ASN A 104 -0.22 13.98 6.62
N ALA A 105 0.41 13.45 5.57
CA ALA A 105 1.26 12.26 5.63
C ALA A 105 2.70 12.58 6.07
N ILE A 106 3.09 13.85 6.11
CA ILE A 106 4.45 14.27 6.49
C ILE A 106 4.60 14.15 8.00
N THR A 107 5.52 13.27 8.41
CA THR A 107 5.83 13.04 9.83
C THR A 107 7.10 13.73 10.29
N HIS A 108 8.05 13.95 9.38
CA HIS A 108 9.35 14.54 9.71
C HIS A 108 9.79 15.53 8.64
N ARG A 109 10.43 16.60 9.09
CA ARG A 109 10.97 17.67 8.26
C ARG A 109 12.42 17.90 8.63
N PHE A 110 13.29 18.01 7.63
CA PHE A 110 14.72 18.23 7.77
C PHE A 110 15.14 19.41 6.91
N SER A 111 16.26 20.04 7.25
CA SER A 111 16.95 20.96 6.37
C SER A 111 17.81 20.20 5.35
N LEU A 112 18.36 20.89 4.36
CA LEU A 112 19.26 20.29 3.38
C LEU A 112 20.54 19.73 4.04
N GLU A 113 21.06 20.42 5.05
CA GLU A 113 22.25 20.00 5.81
C GLU A 113 22.00 18.67 6.56
N GLN A 114 20.77 18.39 6.90
CA GLN A 114 20.35 17.19 7.60
C GLN A 114 19.88 16.07 6.65
N ALA A 115 20.17 16.17 5.35
CA ALA A 115 19.72 15.19 4.36
C ALA A 115 20.16 13.75 4.70
N GLY A 116 21.37 13.57 5.23
CA GLY A 116 21.85 12.26 5.68
C GLY A 116 20.96 11.62 6.75
N ASP A 117 20.56 12.40 7.75
CA ASP A 117 19.68 11.94 8.85
C ASP A 117 18.28 11.63 8.32
N ALA A 118 17.77 12.44 7.38
CA ALA A 118 16.50 12.21 6.73
C ALA A 118 16.46 10.86 6.00
N TYR A 119 17.50 10.54 5.22
CA TYR A 119 17.64 9.26 4.53
C TYR A 119 17.80 8.09 5.51
N ALA A 120 18.59 8.25 6.57
CA ALA A 120 18.76 7.22 7.59
C ALA A 120 17.44 6.89 8.31
N LEU A 121 16.66 7.92 8.66
CA LEU A 121 15.34 7.73 9.26
C LEU A 121 14.39 7.01 8.29
N MET A 122 14.35 7.43 7.03
CA MET A 122 13.51 6.79 6.01
C MET A 122 13.88 5.31 5.82
N ALA A 123 15.16 5.01 5.75
CA ALA A 123 15.66 3.63 5.62
C ALA A 123 15.31 2.74 6.82
N SER A 124 15.13 3.32 8.00
CA SER A 124 14.73 2.59 9.21
C SER A 124 13.29 2.06 9.16
N GLY A 125 12.44 2.57 8.27
CA GLY A 125 11.02 2.24 8.18
C GLY A 125 10.16 2.74 9.38
N LYS A 126 10.72 3.54 10.29
CA LYS A 126 10.05 4.04 11.50
C LYS A 126 9.45 5.43 11.34
N CYS A 127 9.07 5.80 10.14
CA CYS A 127 8.50 7.11 9.82
C CYS A 127 7.42 6.99 8.75
N GLY A 128 6.58 8.03 8.65
CA GLY A 128 5.76 8.25 7.47
C GLY A 128 6.55 9.01 6.39
N LYS A 129 5.93 10.00 5.76
CA LYS A 129 6.62 10.81 4.75
C LYS A 129 7.66 11.72 5.43
N VAL A 130 8.92 11.56 5.01
CA VAL A 130 10.04 12.45 5.35
C VAL A 130 10.21 13.47 4.21
N VAL A 131 10.39 14.72 4.55
CA VAL A 131 10.66 15.80 3.57
C VAL A 131 11.90 16.60 3.95
N ILE A 132 12.61 17.08 2.96
CA ILE A 132 13.71 18.02 3.12
C ILE A 132 13.21 19.39 2.62
N ASN A 133 13.23 20.38 3.50
CA ASN A 133 12.88 21.75 3.16
C ASN A 133 14.12 22.49 2.68
N PHE A 134 13.97 23.22 1.61
CA PHE A 134 14.98 24.17 1.15
C PHE A 134 14.67 25.54 1.76
N PRO A 135 15.68 26.33 2.14
CA PRO A 135 15.45 27.71 2.53
C PRO A 135 14.94 28.51 1.32
N ASP A 136 14.09 29.50 1.60
CA ASP A 136 13.60 30.45 0.61
C ASP A 136 14.72 31.34 0.06
#